data_ce7f2d21a34fb99e99ead60d87cfa2aa
#
_entry.id   ce7f2d21a34fb99e99ead60d87cfa2aa
#
_cell.length_a   1.000
_cell.length_b   1.000
_cell.length_c   1.000
_cell.angle_alpha   90.00
_cell.angle_beta   90.00
_cell.angle_gamma   90.00
#
_symmetry.space_group_name_H-M   'P 1'
#
loop_
_entity.id
_entity.type
_entity.pdbx_description
1 polymer ?
#
loop_
_entity_poly.entity_id
_entity_poly.type
_entity_poly.pdbx_seq_one_letter_code
_entity_poly.pdbx_strand_id
1 'polypeptide(L)'
;MGLVYIDATAPITVSLSGDAGDELFGGYNRYLLSEKLWGRLQRVPLGLRRVMAACLTGVSPTTWNRLLCPVQHLLPQSQVHTNIGDKLHKGAGVLVARTAADLYHLLVSHWADPATVVIGGVEPTTVLTDAALQPGTDHFVHQMMALDMLSYLPDDILCKVDRAAMGVSLETRVPLLDHRVVEFAWSLPLDLKVRGGVGKCQIFFK
;
A
#
# COMPACT_ATOMS: atom_id res chain seq x y z
N MET A 1 7.34 -2.75 -11.45
CA MET A 1 7.48 -1.65 -12.41
C MET A 1 8.12 -2.22 -13.66
N GLY A 2 7.32 -2.49 -14.70
CA GLY A 2 7.80 -3.05 -15.96
C GLY A 2 8.42 -1.93 -16.80
N LEU A 3 9.72 -2.04 -17.10
CA LEU A 3 10.38 -1.21 -18.10
C LEU A 3 9.86 -1.64 -19.48
N VAL A 4 9.08 -0.77 -20.12
CA VAL A 4 8.75 -0.94 -21.53
C VAL A 4 9.96 -0.45 -22.32
N TYR A 5 10.69 -1.37 -22.95
CA TYR A 5 11.78 -1.04 -23.86
C TYR A 5 11.15 -0.62 -25.20
N ILE A 6 11.22 0.63 -25.55
CA ILE A 6 10.76 1.13 -26.85
C ILE A 6 11.98 1.17 -27.76
N ASP A 7 11.97 0.34 -28.80
CA ASP A 7 12.93 0.47 -29.89
C ASP A 7 12.65 1.80 -30.63
N ALA A 8 13.60 2.71 -30.57
CA ALA A 8 13.48 4.07 -31.12
C ALA A 8 13.38 4.11 -32.67
N THR A 9 13.37 2.97 -33.33
CA THR A 9 13.34 2.89 -34.80
C THR A 9 11.94 2.80 -35.41
N ALA A 10 10.91 2.50 -34.61
CA ALA A 10 9.51 2.46 -35.05
C ALA A 10 8.68 3.48 -34.26
N PRO A 11 7.83 4.31 -34.91
CA PRO A 11 6.93 5.20 -34.21
C PRO A 11 5.83 4.40 -33.52
N ILE A 12 6.04 4.08 -32.25
CA ILE A 12 5.01 3.43 -31.42
C ILE A 12 4.11 4.53 -30.89
N THR A 13 2.82 4.46 -31.21
CA THR A 13 1.82 5.43 -30.76
C THR A 13 0.98 4.92 -29.60
N VAL A 14 0.94 3.58 -29.39
CA VAL A 14 0.15 2.92 -28.35
C VAL A 14 0.98 1.87 -27.65
N SER A 15 0.94 1.85 -26.30
CA SER A 15 1.51 0.79 -25.46
C SER A 15 0.44 0.11 -24.62
N LEU A 16 0.67 -1.15 -24.25
CA LEU A 16 -0.16 -1.88 -23.31
C LEU A 16 0.56 -1.96 -21.96
N SER A 17 -0.15 -1.60 -20.89
CA SER A 17 0.34 -1.68 -19.52
C SER A 17 -0.34 -2.78 -18.73
N GLY A 18 0.39 -3.40 -17.81
CA GLY A 18 -0.11 -4.39 -16.85
C GLY A 18 -0.58 -3.79 -15.53
N ASP A 19 -0.81 -2.47 -15.47
CA ASP A 19 -1.34 -1.81 -14.28
C ASP A 19 -2.70 -2.40 -13.88
N ALA A 20 -3.17 -2.15 -12.68
CA ALA A 20 -4.32 -2.78 -12.03
C ALA A 20 -4.14 -4.27 -11.66
N GLY A 21 -3.09 -4.93 -12.15
CA GLY A 21 -2.87 -6.35 -11.84
C GLY A 21 -2.58 -6.61 -10.36
N ASP A 22 -1.96 -5.67 -9.66
CA ASP A 22 -1.68 -5.79 -8.23
C ASP A 22 -2.96 -5.63 -7.39
N GLU A 23 -3.80 -4.70 -7.77
CA GLU A 23 -5.08 -4.40 -7.13
C GLU A 23 -6.10 -5.52 -7.35
N LEU A 24 -6.17 -6.08 -8.56
CA LEU A 24 -7.12 -7.13 -8.92
C LEU A 24 -6.73 -8.52 -8.36
N PHE A 25 -5.44 -8.80 -8.26
CA PHE A 25 -4.93 -10.14 -7.93
C PHE A 25 -4.05 -10.17 -6.67
N GLY A 26 -4.11 -9.13 -5.84
CA GLY A 26 -3.46 -9.09 -4.54
C GLY A 26 -1.93 -9.11 -4.60
N GLY A 27 -1.33 -8.40 -5.57
CA GLY A 27 0.11 -8.43 -5.81
C GLY A 27 0.95 -7.63 -4.82
N TYR A 28 0.38 -6.69 -4.07
CA TYR A 28 1.15 -5.88 -3.13
C TYR A 28 1.49 -6.64 -1.84
N ASN A 29 2.77 -6.61 -1.47
CA ASN A 29 3.24 -7.17 -0.20
C ASN A 29 2.53 -6.56 1.01
N ARG A 30 2.03 -5.31 0.90
CA ARG A 30 1.27 -4.64 1.97
C ARG A 30 0.00 -5.39 2.35
N TYR A 31 -0.68 -6.06 1.43
CA TYR A 31 -1.88 -6.83 1.71
C TYR A 31 -1.60 -7.98 2.68
N LEU A 32 -0.55 -8.74 2.38
CA LEU A 32 -0.13 -9.89 3.19
C LEU A 32 0.43 -9.49 4.55
N LEU A 33 1.22 -8.40 4.55
CA LEU A 33 1.82 -7.87 5.78
C LEU A 33 0.74 -7.29 6.69
N SER A 34 -0.22 -6.55 6.13
CA SER A 34 -1.28 -5.89 6.90
C SER A 34 -2.21 -6.89 7.55
N GLU A 35 -2.57 -7.97 6.87
CA GLU A 35 -3.40 -9.02 7.45
C GLU A 35 -2.73 -9.66 8.67
N LYS A 36 -1.46 -10.08 8.52
CA LYS A 36 -0.68 -10.66 9.61
C LYS A 36 -0.47 -9.67 10.76
N LEU A 37 -0.22 -8.41 10.42
CA LEU A 37 -0.01 -7.34 11.39
C LEU A 37 -1.29 -7.06 12.17
N TRP A 38 -2.42 -6.91 11.47
CA TRP A 38 -3.72 -6.70 12.11
C TRP A 38 -4.12 -7.84 13.02
N GLY A 39 -3.94 -9.09 12.58
CA GLY A 39 -4.21 -10.28 13.39
C GLY A 39 -3.39 -10.33 14.70
N ARG A 40 -2.20 -9.70 14.73
CA ARG A 40 -1.40 -9.56 15.96
C ARG A 40 -1.84 -8.36 16.80
N LEU A 41 -2.08 -7.22 16.15
CA LEU A 41 -2.44 -5.97 16.83
C LEU A 41 -3.76 -6.09 17.58
N GLN A 42 -4.77 -6.72 17.01
CA GLN A 42 -6.07 -6.87 17.67
C GLN A 42 -6.03 -7.71 18.94
N ARG A 43 -4.96 -8.52 19.15
CA ARG A 43 -4.77 -9.31 20.38
C ARG A 43 -4.22 -8.47 21.53
N VAL A 44 -3.70 -7.27 21.25
CA VAL A 44 -3.12 -6.38 22.25
C VAL A 44 -4.11 -5.24 22.51
N PRO A 45 -4.50 -4.98 23.77
CA PRO A 45 -5.42 -3.90 24.13
C PRO A 45 -4.93 -2.54 23.62
N LEU A 46 -5.84 -1.71 23.11
CA LEU A 46 -5.51 -0.40 22.51
C LEU A 46 -4.75 0.50 23.48
N GLY A 47 -5.10 0.47 24.77
CA GLY A 47 -4.38 1.26 25.80
C GLY A 47 -2.91 0.91 25.88
N LEU A 48 -2.58 -0.38 25.87
CA LEU A 48 -1.19 -0.84 25.89
C LEU A 48 -0.45 -0.45 24.58
N ARG A 49 -1.11 -0.59 23.44
CA ARG A 49 -0.53 -0.18 22.14
C ARG A 49 -0.22 1.30 22.09
N ARG A 50 -1.08 2.16 22.67
CA ARG A 50 -0.85 3.61 22.79
C ARG A 50 0.36 3.94 23.69
N VAL A 51 0.48 3.25 24.82
CA VAL A 51 1.65 3.42 25.69
C VAL A 51 2.93 3.02 24.96
N MET A 52 2.92 1.87 24.29
CA MET A 52 4.06 1.43 23.48
C MET A 52 4.41 2.46 22.38
N ALA A 53 3.41 2.98 21.68
CA ALA A 53 3.62 4.00 20.67
C ALA A 53 4.24 5.27 21.26
N ALA A 54 3.72 5.74 22.40
CA ALA A 54 4.25 6.91 23.10
C ALA A 54 5.70 6.70 23.56
N CYS A 55 6.03 5.52 24.08
CA CYS A 55 7.41 5.18 24.45
C CYS A 55 8.36 5.18 23.24
N LEU A 56 7.91 4.66 22.09
CA LEU A 56 8.72 4.63 20.88
C LEU A 56 8.93 6.03 20.30
N THR A 57 7.89 6.87 20.29
CA THR A 57 7.96 8.23 19.74
C THR A 57 8.56 9.25 20.70
N GLY A 58 8.58 8.96 22.01
CA GLY A 58 9.20 9.79 23.02
C GLY A 58 10.73 9.89 22.90
N VAL A 59 11.34 8.99 22.13
CA VAL A 59 12.79 8.99 21.86
C VAL A 59 13.00 9.34 20.38
N SER A 60 13.91 10.27 20.09
CA SER A 60 14.15 10.70 18.71
C SER A 60 14.68 9.56 17.83
N PRO A 61 14.38 9.57 16.51
CA PRO A 61 14.90 8.56 15.57
C PRO A 61 16.43 8.45 15.60
N THR A 62 17.11 9.58 15.75
CA THR A 62 18.57 9.62 15.82
C THR A 62 19.12 8.96 17.09
N THR A 63 18.41 9.11 18.20
CA THR A 63 18.77 8.44 19.47
C THR A 63 18.54 6.94 19.36
N TRP A 64 17.43 6.50 18.76
CA TRP A 64 17.19 5.09 18.46
C TRP A 64 18.28 4.49 17.59
N ASN A 65 18.71 5.20 16.55
CA ASN A 65 19.79 4.73 15.68
C ASN A 65 21.10 4.53 16.45
N ARG A 66 21.43 5.45 17.39
CA ARG A 66 22.63 5.34 18.24
C ARG A 66 22.53 4.17 19.23
N LEU A 67 21.39 4.03 19.91
CA LEU A 67 21.18 2.94 20.89
C LEU A 67 21.20 1.56 20.27
N LEU A 68 20.66 1.42 19.06
CA LEU A 68 20.56 0.14 18.37
C LEU A 68 21.75 -0.16 17.44
N CYS A 69 22.69 0.80 17.29
CA CYS A 69 23.91 0.61 16.49
C CYS A 69 24.69 -0.66 16.87
N PRO A 70 24.92 -0.96 18.16
CA PRO A 70 25.67 -2.18 18.55
C PRO A 70 24.96 -3.49 18.18
N VAL A 71 23.62 -3.47 18.05
CA VAL A 71 22.80 -4.65 17.78
C VAL A 71 22.58 -4.84 16.26
N GLN A 72 22.89 -3.84 15.46
CA GLN A 72 22.70 -3.89 13.99
C GLN A 72 23.48 -5.03 13.34
N HIS A 73 24.62 -5.42 13.91
CA HIS A 73 25.43 -6.55 13.42
C HIS A 73 24.73 -7.91 13.52
N LEU A 74 23.69 -8.01 14.34
CA LEU A 74 22.87 -9.23 14.51
C LEU A 74 21.70 -9.28 13.51
N LEU A 75 21.45 -8.20 12.77
CA LEU A 75 20.38 -8.14 11.78
C LEU A 75 20.88 -8.61 10.40
N PRO A 76 20.00 -9.19 9.56
CA PRO A 76 20.33 -9.55 8.19
C PRO A 76 20.89 -8.35 7.43
N GLN A 77 21.94 -8.55 6.63
CA GLN A 77 22.63 -7.47 5.89
C GLN A 77 21.72 -6.61 5.03
N SER A 78 20.61 -7.16 4.54
CA SER A 78 19.59 -6.42 3.78
C SER A 78 18.88 -5.31 4.60
N GLN A 79 19.02 -5.29 5.92
CA GLN A 79 18.39 -4.32 6.82
C GLN A 79 19.38 -3.35 7.48
N VAL A 80 20.67 -3.58 7.35
CA VAL A 80 21.74 -2.82 8.03
C VAL A 80 21.84 -1.36 7.57
N HIS A 81 21.40 -1.05 6.35
CA HIS A 81 21.47 0.33 5.80
C HIS A 81 20.20 1.15 5.98
N THR A 82 19.25 0.70 6.76
CA THR A 82 17.98 1.41 6.94
C THR A 82 17.91 2.06 8.33
N ASN A 83 17.54 3.34 8.36
CA ASN A 83 17.24 4.11 9.58
C ASN A 83 16.22 3.37 10.45
N ILE A 84 16.71 2.64 11.47
CA ILE A 84 15.87 1.85 12.38
C ILE A 84 14.95 2.78 13.17
N GLY A 85 15.45 3.94 13.58
CA GLY A 85 14.66 4.94 14.29
C GLY A 85 13.42 5.38 13.51
N ASP A 86 13.57 5.67 12.22
CA ASP A 86 12.43 6.05 11.39
C ASP A 86 11.44 4.90 11.20
N LYS A 87 11.93 3.67 11.10
CA LYS A 87 11.07 2.47 11.05
C LYS A 87 10.29 2.26 12.34
N LEU A 88 10.91 2.51 13.50
CA LEU A 88 10.26 2.44 14.80
C LEU A 88 9.17 3.51 14.93
N HIS A 89 9.43 4.74 14.50
CA HIS A 89 8.44 5.80 14.50
C HIS A 89 7.26 5.52 13.56
N LYS A 90 7.53 5.03 12.34
CA LYS A 90 6.47 4.56 11.41
C LYS A 90 5.67 3.41 12.02
N GLY A 91 6.35 2.45 12.64
CA GLY A 91 5.70 1.34 13.33
C GLY A 91 4.85 1.80 14.52
N ALA A 92 5.30 2.81 15.26
CA ALA A 92 4.53 3.40 16.37
C ALA A 92 3.21 4.02 15.87
N GLY A 93 3.22 4.69 14.72
CA GLY A 93 2.01 5.18 14.08
C GLY A 93 0.98 4.08 13.83
N VAL A 94 1.44 2.91 13.38
CA VAL A 94 0.57 1.76 13.11
C VAL A 94 -0.04 1.15 14.39
N LEU A 95 0.66 1.21 15.54
CA LEU A 95 0.17 0.68 16.82
C LEU A 95 -1.13 1.36 17.31
N VAL A 96 -1.38 2.60 16.90
CA VAL A 96 -2.56 3.37 17.35
C VAL A 96 -3.83 3.06 16.55
N ALA A 97 -3.75 2.29 15.47
CA ALA A 97 -4.89 1.89 14.66
C ALA A 97 -5.98 1.23 15.51
N ARG A 98 -7.24 1.66 15.36
CA ARG A 98 -8.40 1.12 16.08
C ARG A 98 -9.10 0.05 15.29
N THR A 99 -9.13 0.22 13.97
CA THR A 99 -9.77 -0.68 13.01
C THR A 99 -8.77 -1.13 11.96
N ALA A 100 -9.15 -2.14 11.19
CA ALA A 100 -8.36 -2.58 10.04
C ALA A 100 -8.29 -1.49 8.96
N ALA A 101 -9.37 -0.72 8.77
CA ALA A 101 -9.40 0.42 7.85
C ALA A 101 -8.45 1.54 8.30
N ASP A 102 -8.39 1.86 9.61
CA ASP A 102 -7.41 2.81 10.15
C ASP A 102 -5.98 2.34 9.88
N LEU A 103 -5.72 1.04 10.08
CA LEU A 103 -4.41 0.47 9.79
C LEU A 103 -4.03 0.68 8.32
N TYR A 104 -4.95 0.37 7.41
CA TYR A 104 -4.71 0.54 5.98
C TYR A 104 -4.47 2.02 5.65
N HIS A 105 -5.29 2.93 6.14
CA HIS A 105 -5.13 4.38 5.95
C HIS A 105 -3.74 4.86 6.41
N LEU A 106 -3.29 4.43 7.61
CA LEU A 106 -1.97 4.76 8.14
C LEU A 106 -0.80 4.20 7.29
N LEU A 107 -1.02 3.08 6.60
CA LEU A 107 0.00 2.46 5.74
C LEU A 107 0.12 3.15 4.38
N VAL A 108 -0.96 3.73 3.86
CA VAL A 108 -0.98 4.39 2.54
C VAL A 108 -0.79 5.90 2.62
N SER A 109 -1.06 6.52 3.78
CA SER A 109 -0.90 7.95 3.98
C SER A 109 0.57 8.34 4.14
N HIS A 110 0.99 9.35 3.37
CA HIS A 110 2.32 9.95 3.52
C HIS A 110 2.36 11.02 4.63
N TRP A 111 1.22 11.65 4.93
CA TRP A 111 1.06 12.68 5.94
C TRP A 111 0.04 12.22 6.98
N ALA A 112 0.41 12.29 8.25
CA ALA A 112 -0.48 11.89 9.33
C ALA A 112 -1.67 12.84 9.51
N ASP A 113 -1.47 14.12 9.24
CA ASP A 113 -2.47 15.19 9.31
C ASP A 113 -2.24 16.18 8.16
N PRO A 114 -2.81 15.95 6.97
CA PRO A 114 -2.64 16.82 5.82
C PRO A 114 -3.20 18.24 6.04
N ALA A 115 -4.22 18.41 6.89
CA ALA A 115 -4.81 19.70 7.18
C ALA A 115 -3.82 20.68 7.83
N THR A 116 -2.80 20.17 8.52
CA THR A 116 -1.76 21.01 9.13
C THR A 116 -0.78 21.62 8.12
N VAL A 117 -0.72 21.09 6.91
CA VAL A 117 0.19 21.55 5.84
C VAL A 117 -0.39 22.75 5.11
N VAL A 118 -1.71 22.86 5.03
CA VAL A 118 -2.42 23.93 4.31
C VAL A 118 -3.14 24.81 5.32
N ILE A 119 -2.79 26.09 5.38
CA ILE A 119 -3.44 27.05 6.29
C ILE A 119 -4.95 27.14 5.98
N GLY A 120 -5.80 26.81 6.96
CA GLY A 120 -7.24 26.76 6.79
C GLY A 120 -7.73 25.56 5.97
N GLY A 121 -6.85 24.63 5.66
CA GLY A 121 -7.22 23.38 4.95
C GLY A 121 -8.09 22.49 5.81
N VAL A 122 -9.04 21.83 5.15
CA VAL A 122 -9.84 20.75 5.72
C VAL A 122 -9.71 19.55 4.81
N GLU A 123 -9.44 18.39 5.38
CA GLU A 123 -9.34 17.16 4.60
C GLU A 123 -10.72 16.77 4.06
N PRO A 124 -10.86 16.57 2.75
CA PRO A 124 -12.14 16.16 2.17
C PRO A 124 -12.51 14.73 2.60
N THR A 125 -13.79 14.47 2.65
CA THR A 125 -14.31 13.11 2.84
C THR A 125 -14.00 12.26 1.62
N THR A 126 -13.29 11.16 1.81
CA THR A 126 -12.89 10.23 0.75
C THR A 126 -13.30 8.81 1.12
N VAL A 127 -13.17 7.88 0.17
CA VAL A 127 -13.37 6.44 0.41
C VAL A 127 -12.44 5.88 1.52
N LEU A 128 -11.32 6.56 1.80
CA LEU A 128 -10.39 6.15 2.85
C LEU A 128 -10.82 6.64 4.24
N THR A 129 -11.53 7.77 4.32
CA THR A 129 -11.88 8.44 5.57
C THR A 129 -13.32 8.18 6.01
N ASP A 130 -14.23 7.85 5.08
CA ASP A 130 -15.64 7.60 5.36
C ASP A 130 -15.99 6.12 5.15
N ALA A 131 -16.33 5.45 6.25
CA ALA A 131 -16.75 4.05 6.22
C ALA A 131 -18.02 3.80 5.38
N ALA A 132 -18.90 4.80 5.22
CA ALA A 132 -20.11 4.67 4.41
C ALA A 132 -19.82 4.61 2.90
N LEU A 133 -18.69 5.11 2.46
CA LEU A 133 -18.23 5.07 1.07
C LEU A 133 -17.39 3.82 0.78
N GLN A 134 -17.00 3.06 1.81
CA GLN A 134 -16.15 1.90 1.64
C GLN A 134 -16.94 0.69 1.10
N PRO A 135 -16.35 -0.08 0.18
CA PRO A 135 -16.96 -1.32 -0.28
C PRO A 135 -17.17 -2.29 0.89
N GLY A 136 -18.39 -2.81 1.02
CA GLY A 136 -18.70 -3.85 1.98
C GLY A 136 -18.05 -5.17 1.56
N THR A 137 -17.01 -5.59 2.25
CA THR A 137 -16.31 -6.85 2.01
C THR A 137 -16.09 -7.59 3.32
N ASP A 138 -16.25 -8.92 3.29
CA ASP A 138 -16.09 -9.76 4.49
C ASP A 138 -14.63 -9.99 4.87
N HIS A 139 -13.68 -9.66 3.98
CA HIS A 139 -12.28 -9.95 4.17
C HIS A 139 -11.41 -8.70 4.05
N PHE A 140 -10.55 -8.47 5.04
CA PHE A 140 -9.70 -7.28 5.12
C PHE A 140 -8.80 -7.08 3.87
N VAL A 141 -8.26 -8.17 3.31
CA VAL A 141 -7.44 -8.08 2.09
C VAL A 141 -8.29 -7.61 0.90
N HIS A 142 -9.51 -8.12 0.73
CA HIS A 142 -10.43 -7.66 -0.31
C HIS A 142 -10.77 -6.17 -0.11
N GLN A 143 -10.98 -5.73 1.14
CA GLN A 143 -11.23 -4.33 1.43
C GLN A 143 -10.06 -3.45 0.99
N MET A 144 -8.82 -3.84 1.32
CA MET A 144 -7.63 -3.10 0.88
C MET A 144 -7.51 -3.04 -0.65
N MET A 145 -7.73 -4.17 -1.34
CA MET A 145 -7.70 -4.23 -2.80
C MET A 145 -8.75 -3.30 -3.43
N ALA A 146 -9.97 -3.28 -2.87
CA ALA A 146 -11.04 -2.40 -3.34
C ALA A 146 -10.74 -0.92 -3.09
N LEU A 147 -10.20 -0.59 -1.93
CA LEU A 147 -9.78 0.78 -1.61
C LEU A 147 -8.65 1.27 -2.52
N ASP A 148 -7.68 0.39 -2.83
CA ASP A 148 -6.62 0.72 -3.78
C ASP A 148 -7.17 0.97 -5.19
N MET A 149 -8.13 0.17 -5.65
CA MET A 149 -8.78 0.39 -6.93
C MET A 149 -9.56 1.70 -7.01
N LEU A 150 -10.10 2.18 -5.89
CA LEU A 150 -10.92 3.39 -5.83
C LEU A 150 -10.10 4.66 -5.52
N SER A 151 -8.84 4.54 -5.09
CA SER A 151 -8.01 5.67 -4.70
C SER A 151 -6.61 5.61 -5.31
N TYR A 152 -5.77 4.70 -4.84
CA TYR A 152 -4.36 4.63 -5.24
C TYR A 152 -4.16 4.38 -6.74
N LEU A 153 -4.95 3.49 -7.33
CA LEU A 153 -4.85 3.17 -8.75
C LEU A 153 -5.19 4.38 -9.65
N PRO A 154 -6.37 5.05 -9.53
CA PRO A 154 -6.69 6.18 -10.37
C PRO A 154 -5.86 7.43 -10.07
N ASP A 155 -5.67 7.76 -8.79
CA ASP A 155 -5.11 9.04 -8.37
C ASP A 155 -3.58 9.08 -8.41
N ASP A 156 -2.92 7.94 -8.28
CA ASP A 156 -1.45 7.85 -8.30
C ASP A 156 -0.92 7.08 -9.51
N ILE A 157 -1.27 5.80 -9.66
CA ILE A 157 -0.66 4.93 -10.67
C ILE A 157 -1.04 5.35 -12.08
N LEU A 158 -2.34 5.39 -12.40
CA LEU A 158 -2.81 5.73 -13.75
C LEU A 158 -2.47 7.16 -14.11
N CYS A 159 -2.57 8.09 -13.18
CA CYS A 159 -2.21 9.47 -13.38
C CYS A 159 -0.72 9.66 -13.72
N LYS A 160 0.18 8.91 -13.05
CA LYS A 160 1.62 8.94 -13.34
C LYS A 160 1.92 8.32 -14.70
N VAL A 161 1.33 7.17 -15.00
CA VAL A 161 1.56 6.44 -16.25
C VAL A 161 1.07 7.27 -17.44
N ASP A 162 -0.14 7.83 -17.35
CA ASP A 162 -0.72 8.67 -18.39
C ASP A 162 0.14 9.91 -18.66
N ARG A 163 0.47 10.67 -17.63
CA ARG A 163 1.29 11.89 -17.76
C ARG A 163 2.68 11.61 -18.31
N ALA A 164 3.31 10.52 -17.87
CA ALA A 164 4.64 10.15 -18.36
C ALA A 164 4.59 9.72 -19.83
N ALA A 165 3.58 8.94 -20.22
CA ALA A 165 3.40 8.47 -21.58
C ALA A 165 3.01 9.60 -22.53
N MET A 166 2.05 10.44 -22.13
CA MET A 166 1.63 11.59 -22.92
C MET A 166 2.74 12.64 -23.09
N GLY A 167 3.67 12.73 -22.13
CA GLY A 167 4.85 13.59 -22.24
C GLY A 167 5.76 13.26 -23.45
N VAL A 168 5.62 12.06 -24.00
CA VAL A 168 6.32 11.59 -25.22
C VAL A 168 5.34 11.19 -26.32
N SER A 169 4.11 11.65 -26.25
CA SER A 169 3.04 11.37 -27.23
C SER A 169 2.71 9.88 -27.40
N LEU A 170 2.82 9.12 -26.31
CA LEU A 170 2.50 7.69 -26.27
C LEU A 170 1.16 7.47 -25.55
N GLU A 171 0.20 6.83 -26.22
CA GLU A 171 -1.05 6.40 -25.58
C GLU A 171 -0.82 5.10 -24.81
N THR A 172 -1.17 5.07 -23.51
CA THR A 172 -1.11 3.86 -22.71
C THR A 172 -2.50 3.30 -22.47
N ARG A 173 -2.69 2.03 -22.77
CA ARG A 173 -3.93 1.27 -22.53
C ARG A 173 -3.68 0.20 -21.48
N VAL A 174 -4.67 0.01 -20.59
CA VAL A 174 -4.61 -0.94 -19.48
C VAL A 174 -5.68 -2.03 -19.68
N PRO A 175 -5.37 -3.15 -20.35
CA PRO A 175 -6.34 -4.21 -20.64
C PRO A 175 -6.97 -4.82 -19.39
N LEU A 176 -6.27 -4.83 -18.26
CA LEU A 176 -6.78 -5.36 -17.00
C LEU A 176 -7.91 -4.51 -16.39
N LEU A 177 -8.12 -3.27 -16.87
CA LEU A 177 -9.24 -2.41 -16.47
C LEU A 177 -10.48 -2.59 -17.34
N ASP A 178 -10.47 -3.51 -18.32
CA ASP A 178 -11.71 -3.92 -18.99
C ASP A 178 -12.69 -4.45 -17.93
N HIS A 179 -13.93 -3.92 -17.94
CA HIS A 179 -14.94 -4.28 -16.93
C HIS A 179 -15.14 -5.79 -16.78
N ARG A 180 -15.06 -6.56 -17.89
CA ARG A 180 -15.18 -8.02 -17.89
C ARG A 180 -14.04 -8.69 -17.12
N VAL A 181 -12.81 -8.15 -17.23
CA VAL A 181 -11.64 -8.64 -16.49
C VAL A 181 -11.78 -8.29 -15.01
N VAL A 182 -12.24 -7.08 -14.70
CA VAL A 182 -12.49 -6.63 -13.34
C VAL A 182 -13.55 -7.50 -12.67
N GLU A 183 -14.71 -7.69 -13.31
CA GLU A 183 -15.80 -8.55 -12.81
C GLU A 183 -15.32 -9.99 -12.60
N PHE A 184 -14.61 -10.55 -13.56
CA PHE A 184 -14.00 -11.87 -13.42
C PHE A 184 -13.04 -11.94 -12.24
N ALA A 185 -12.12 -10.98 -12.12
CA ALA A 185 -11.17 -10.94 -11.03
C ALA A 185 -11.88 -10.88 -9.66
N TRP A 186 -12.94 -10.06 -9.53
CA TRP A 186 -13.71 -9.96 -8.29
C TRP A 186 -14.59 -11.17 -8.00
N SER A 187 -14.96 -11.96 -9.00
CA SER A 187 -15.66 -13.24 -8.81
C SER A 187 -14.77 -14.35 -8.25
N LEU A 188 -13.45 -14.21 -8.34
CA LEU A 188 -12.50 -15.22 -7.86
C LEU A 188 -12.39 -15.21 -6.34
N PRO A 189 -12.38 -16.40 -5.69
CA PRO A 189 -12.07 -16.53 -4.28
C PRO A 189 -10.68 -15.96 -3.95
N LEU A 190 -10.54 -15.39 -2.75
CA LEU A 190 -9.28 -14.78 -2.32
C LEU A 190 -8.09 -15.76 -2.37
N ASP A 191 -8.32 -17.04 -2.05
CA ASP A 191 -7.29 -18.09 -2.05
C ASP A 191 -6.66 -18.34 -3.43
N LEU A 192 -7.33 -17.95 -4.51
CA LEU A 192 -6.77 -17.99 -5.86
C LEU A 192 -5.91 -16.77 -6.17
N LYS A 193 -6.11 -15.67 -5.47
CA LYS A 193 -5.36 -14.42 -5.63
C LYS A 193 -4.14 -14.37 -4.70
N VAL A 194 -4.37 -14.79 -3.43
CA VAL A 194 -3.39 -14.71 -2.35
C VAL A 194 -3.35 -16.05 -1.62
N ARG A 195 -2.22 -16.76 -1.68
CA ARG A 195 -2.06 -18.04 -1.02
C ARG A 195 -0.68 -18.20 -0.39
N GLY A 196 -0.64 -18.72 0.85
CA GLY A 196 0.61 -19.04 1.52
C GLY A 196 1.55 -17.86 1.78
N GLY A 197 1.04 -16.63 1.79
CA GLY A 197 1.85 -15.43 1.95
C GLY A 197 2.47 -14.91 0.67
N VAL A 198 1.99 -15.35 -0.50
CA VAL A 198 2.41 -14.87 -1.81
C VAL A 198 1.17 -14.37 -2.56
N GLY A 199 1.21 -13.16 -3.07
CA GLY A 199 0.18 -12.59 -3.94
C GLY A 199 0.45 -12.93 -5.41
N LYS A 200 -0.55 -12.73 -6.29
CA LYS A 200 -0.52 -13.04 -7.75
C LYS A 200 -0.23 -14.52 -8.08
N CYS A 201 -0.33 -15.42 -7.11
CA CYS A 201 0.43 -16.66 -7.12
C CYS A 201 -0.02 -17.73 -8.07
N GLN A 202 -1.24 -17.72 -8.54
CA GLN A 202 -1.72 -18.94 -9.19
C GLN A 202 -2.38 -18.73 -10.55
N ILE A 203 -2.62 -17.50 -10.93
CA ILE A 203 -3.27 -17.20 -12.22
C ILE A 203 -2.22 -17.06 -13.34
N PHE A 204 -1.00 -16.62 -12.98
CA PHE A 204 0.03 -16.29 -13.97
C PHE A 204 1.25 -17.22 -13.96
N PHE A 205 1.38 -18.11 -12.99
CA PHE A 205 2.59 -18.96 -12.85
C PHE A 205 2.24 -20.44 -12.66
N LYS A 206 1.68 -21.03 -13.68
CA LYS A 206 1.76 -22.47 -13.93
C LYS A 206 2.27 -22.72 -15.31
#